data_a4ebfb22035bd5aeae401fdcbaef5bca
#
_entry.id   a4ebfb22035bd5aeae401fdcbaef5bca
#
_cell.length_a   1.000
_cell.length_b   1.000
_cell.length_c   1.000
_cell.angle_alpha   90.00
_cell.angle_beta   90.00
_cell.angle_gamma   90.00
#
_symmetry.space_group_name_H-M   'P 1'
#
loop_
_entity.id
_entity.type
_entity.pdbx_description
1 polymer ?
#
loop_
_entity_poly.entity_id
_entity_poly.type
_entity_poly.pdbx_seq_one_letter_code
_entity_poly.pdbx_strand_id
1 'polypeptide(L)'
;GYNRSFEEHTLGALLLYNQSKRYYPAKYTDIPTGYVGLVGRVSYDYKQKYMAEFNAGYNGSENFRSGKRYGFFPAGSVGWVVTGEDFMKSLDVVSHLKVRASWGLVGNDRYGDERFMYLSDSYAFGGGYNFGTNVGSNKPGAYEMKKNDPNVTWETAFKQNYGIDLYF
;
A
#
# COMPACT_ATOMS: atom_id res chain seq x y z
N GLY A 1 -17.84 -11.00 -6.32
CA GLY A 1 -18.53 -9.78 -5.85
C GLY A 1 -20.04 -10.00 -5.78
N TYR A 2 -20.66 -9.19 -4.97
CA TYR A 2 -22.12 -9.15 -4.83
C TYR A 2 -22.59 -7.72 -5.08
N ASN A 3 -23.68 -7.55 -5.82
CA ASN A 3 -24.31 -6.25 -6.03
C ASN A 3 -25.83 -6.45 -6.07
N ARG A 4 -26.56 -5.65 -5.30
CA ARG A 4 -28.01 -5.71 -5.24
C ARG A 4 -28.61 -4.33 -5.01
N SER A 5 -29.65 -4.02 -5.78
CA SER A 5 -30.47 -2.83 -5.62
C SER A 5 -31.82 -3.21 -5.00
N PHE A 6 -32.26 -2.40 -4.04
CA PHE A 6 -33.55 -2.50 -3.35
C PHE A 6 -34.21 -1.14 -3.42
N GLU A 7 -35.20 -0.97 -4.28
CA GLU A 7 -35.85 0.32 -4.48
C GLU A 7 -34.85 1.47 -4.68
N GLU A 8 -34.63 2.27 -3.66
CA GLU A 8 -33.73 3.43 -3.66
C GLU A 8 -32.32 3.14 -3.11
N HIS A 9 -32.05 1.91 -2.69
CA HIS A 9 -30.80 1.49 -2.07
C HIS A 9 -30.01 0.55 -3.00
N THR A 10 -28.72 0.79 -3.15
CA THR A 10 -27.83 -0.14 -3.83
C THR A 10 -26.67 -0.51 -2.91
N LEU A 11 -26.49 -1.79 -2.69
CA LEU A 11 -25.41 -2.35 -1.88
C LEU A 11 -24.47 -3.16 -2.78
N GLY A 12 -23.19 -2.84 -2.73
CA GLY A 12 -22.12 -3.62 -3.36
C GLY A 12 -21.16 -4.20 -2.33
N ALA A 13 -20.72 -5.43 -2.55
CA ALA A 13 -19.67 -6.05 -1.75
C ALA A 13 -18.70 -6.81 -2.63
N LEU A 14 -17.42 -6.71 -2.33
CA LEU A 14 -16.35 -7.39 -3.05
C LEU A 14 -15.35 -7.95 -2.04
N LEU A 15 -14.96 -9.19 -2.25
CA LEU A 15 -13.84 -9.82 -1.56
C LEU A 15 -12.89 -10.37 -2.61
N LEU A 16 -11.62 -10.00 -2.52
CA LEU A 16 -10.55 -10.44 -3.40
C LEU A 16 -9.41 -11.02 -2.60
N TYR A 17 -8.90 -12.15 -3.04
CA TYR A 17 -7.66 -12.72 -2.58
C TYR A 17 -6.67 -12.71 -3.74
N ASN A 18 -5.46 -12.24 -3.47
CA ASN A 18 -4.36 -12.21 -4.43
C ASN A 18 -3.12 -12.81 -3.79
N GLN A 19 -2.45 -13.67 -4.54
CA GLN A 19 -1.17 -14.22 -4.17
C GLN A 19 -0.24 -14.18 -5.38
N SER A 20 0.95 -13.68 -5.19
CA SER A 20 1.97 -13.69 -6.23
C SER A 20 3.29 -14.20 -5.72
N LYS A 21 4.00 -14.96 -6.56
CA LYS A 21 5.37 -15.39 -6.36
C LYS A 21 6.14 -15.12 -7.65
N ARG A 22 7.21 -14.35 -7.57
CA ARG A 22 8.02 -13.99 -8.74
C ARG A 22 9.46 -14.38 -8.49
N TYR A 23 10.08 -14.95 -9.50
CA TYR A 23 11.48 -15.36 -9.48
C TYR A 23 12.28 -14.48 -10.45
N TYR A 24 13.37 -13.90 -9.96
CA TYR A 24 14.25 -13.02 -10.73
C TYR A 24 15.70 -13.50 -10.61
N PRO A 25 16.12 -14.54 -11.36
CA PRO A 25 17.46 -15.14 -11.20
C PRO A 25 18.62 -14.19 -11.53
N ALA A 26 18.37 -13.17 -12.36
CA ALA A 26 19.38 -12.17 -12.71
C ALA A 26 19.57 -11.09 -11.62
N LYS A 27 18.57 -10.89 -10.75
CA LYS A 27 18.60 -9.83 -9.74
C LYS A 27 18.71 -10.37 -8.31
N TYR A 28 18.06 -11.51 -8.05
CA TYR A 28 18.01 -12.15 -6.74
C TYR A 28 18.27 -13.63 -6.93
N THR A 29 19.44 -14.08 -6.57
CA THR A 29 19.98 -15.39 -6.99
C THR A 29 19.08 -16.57 -6.63
N ASP A 30 18.50 -16.64 -5.43
CA ASP A 30 17.87 -17.87 -4.97
C ASP A 30 16.51 -17.71 -4.29
N ILE A 31 16.08 -16.49 -3.94
CA ILE A 31 14.87 -16.28 -3.17
C ILE A 31 13.83 -15.53 -4.00
N PRO A 32 12.70 -16.18 -4.37
CA PRO A 32 11.62 -15.51 -5.08
C PRO A 32 10.98 -14.41 -4.22
N THR A 33 10.38 -13.41 -4.87
CA THR A 33 9.53 -12.43 -4.18
C THR A 33 8.15 -13.01 -3.96
N GLY A 34 7.61 -12.85 -2.75
CA GLY A 34 6.28 -13.31 -2.36
C GLY A 34 5.41 -12.17 -1.83
N TYR A 35 4.18 -12.14 -2.28
CA TYR A 35 3.16 -11.20 -1.83
C TYR A 35 1.82 -11.90 -1.69
N VAL A 36 1.10 -11.56 -0.64
CA VAL A 36 -0.26 -12.03 -0.38
C VAL A 36 -1.13 -10.82 -0.06
N GLY A 37 -2.33 -10.76 -0.60
CA GLY A 37 -3.28 -9.70 -0.32
C GLY A 37 -4.71 -10.22 -0.20
N LEU A 38 -5.41 -9.75 0.81
CA LEU A 38 -6.85 -9.88 0.96
C LEU A 38 -7.45 -8.48 0.96
N VAL A 39 -8.40 -8.23 0.07
CA VAL A 39 -9.07 -6.93 -0.06
C VAL A 39 -10.56 -7.12 0.05
N GLY A 40 -11.16 -6.38 0.97
CA GLY A 40 -12.60 -6.25 1.12
C GLY A 40 -13.05 -4.86 0.72
N ARG A 41 -14.19 -4.75 0.03
CA ARG A 41 -14.86 -3.49 -0.28
C ARG A 41 -16.36 -3.64 -0.05
N VAL A 42 -16.94 -2.64 0.59
CA VAL A 42 -18.39 -2.47 0.71
C VAL A 42 -18.73 -1.08 0.20
N SER A 43 -19.68 -1.01 -0.71
CA SER A 43 -20.21 0.26 -1.23
C SER A 43 -21.70 0.32 -0.99
N TYR A 44 -22.17 1.50 -0.67
CA TYR A 44 -23.58 1.79 -0.44
C TYR A 44 -23.97 3.08 -1.15
N ASP A 45 -25.08 3.03 -1.84
CA ASP A 45 -25.68 4.17 -2.54
C ASP A 45 -27.14 4.29 -2.13
N TYR A 46 -27.56 5.50 -1.79
CA TYR A 46 -28.95 5.84 -1.49
C TYR A 46 -29.45 6.89 -2.46
N LYS A 47 -30.50 6.55 -3.23
CA LYS A 47 -31.15 7.42 -4.22
C LYS A 47 -30.20 7.98 -5.29
N GLN A 48 -29.05 7.38 -5.50
CA GLN A 48 -27.98 7.96 -6.33
C GLN A 48 -27.52 9.36 -5.90
N LYS A 49 -27.86 9.74 -4.65
CA LYS A 49 -27.51 11.02 -4.05
C LYS A 49 -26.40 10.90 -3.01
N TYR A 50 -26.50 9.90 -2.13
CA TYR A 50 -25.57 9.68 -1.04
C TYR A 50 -24.82 8.38 -1.26
N MET A 51 -23.53 8.49 -1.40
CA MET A 51 -22.65 7.38 -1.67
C MET A 51 -21.66 7.24 -0.54
N ALA A 52 -21.43 6.00 -0.09
CA ALA A 52 -20.39 5.68 0.88
C ALA A 52 -19.68 4.39 0.44
N GLU A 53 -18.37 4.36 0.59
CA GLU A 53 -17.58 3.19 0.32
C GLU A 53 -16.54 2.99 1.42
N PHE A 54 -16.38 1.75 1.83
CA PHE A 54 -15.34 1.33 2.74
C PHE A 54 -14.51 0.22 2.10
N ASN A 55 -13.20 0.39 2.11
CA ASN A 55 -12.23 -0.57 1.63
C ASN A 55 -11.29 -0.97 2.77
N ALA A 56 -10.90 -2.22 2.81
CA ALA A 56 -9.89 -2.71 3.74
C ALA A 56 -8.96 -3.68 3.02
N GLY A 57 -7.68 -3.37 3.01
CA GLY A 57 -6.62 -4.24 2.52
C GLY A 57 -5.85 -4.87 3.69
N TYR A 58 -5.66 -6.18 3.66
CA TYR A 58 -4.78 -6.90 4.56
C TYR A 58 -3.70 -7.60 3.73
N ASN A 59 -2.50 -7.02 3.72
CA ASN A 59 -1.44 -7.38 2.80
C ASN A 59 -0.23 -7.93 3.54
N GLY A 60 0.37 -8.99 3.00
CA GLY A 60 1.58 -9.60 3.54
C GLY A 60 2.74 -9.52 2.54
N SER A 61 3.90 -9.12 3.02
CA SER A 61 5.16 -9.06 2.27
C SER A 61 6.24 -9.88 2.95
N GLU A 62 7.03 -10.56 2.15
CA GLU A 62 8.21 -11.31 2.64
C GLU A 62 9.36 -10.41 3.07
N ASN A 63 9.36 -9.13 2.65
CA ASN A 63 10.41 -8.17 2.98
C ASN A 63 10.52 -7.90 4.49
N PHE A 64 9.54 -8.35 5.27
CA PHE A 64 9.50 -8.15 6.71
C PHE A 64 9.65 -9.46 7.49
N ARG A 65 10.20 -9.35 8.70
CA ARG A 65 10.35 -10.46 9.63
C ARG A 65 8.99 -11.11 9.95
N SER A 66 9.01 -12.40 10.26
CA SER A 66 7.84 -13.09 10.82
C SER A 66 7.26 -12.32 12.00
N GLY A 67 5.93 -12.15 12.00
CA GLY A 67 5.20 -11.31 12.96
C GLY A 67 5.03 -9.84 12.55
N LYS A 68 5.75 -9.34 11.53
CA LYS A 68 5.62 -7.97 10.99
C LYS A 68 5.29 -7.92 9.50
N ARG A 69 5.04 -9.08 8.90
CA ARG A 69 4.80 -9.22 7.46
C ARG A 69 3.49 -8.61 6.99
N TYR A 70 2.48 -8.58 7.86
CA TYR A 70 1.14 -8.17 7.48
C TYR A 70 0.85 -6.75 7.90
N GLY A 71 0.30 -5.98 6.97
CA GLY A 71 -0.19 -4.63 7.20
C GLY A 71 -1.69 -4.53 6.91
N PHE A 72 -2.40 -3.72 7.68
CA PHE A 72 -3.81 -3.42 7.51
C PHE A 72 -3.99 -1.99 7.01
N PHE A 73 -4.68 -1.83 5.88
CA PHE A 73 -4.81 -0.57 5.15
C PHE A 73 -6.28 -0.26 4.88
N PRO A 74 -6.97 0.38 5.83
CA PRO A 74 -8.34 0.81 5.64
C PRO A 74 -8.42 2.10 4.83
N ALA A 75 -9.50 2.25 4.07
CA ALA A 75 -9.85 3.46 3.36
C ALA A 75 -11.37 3.65 3.33
N GLY A 76 -11.81 4.89 3.30
CA GLY A 76 -13.20 5.23 3.21
C GLY A 76 -13.42 6.40 2.26
N SER A 77 -14.58 6.46 1.64
CA SER A 77 -15.00 7.58 0.82
C SER A 77 -16.50 7.86 0.98
N VAL A 78 -16.85 9.12 0.81
CA VAL A 78 -18.23 9.58 0.76
C VAL A 78 -18.43 10.50 -0.42
N GLY A 79 -19.62 10.48 -0.99
CA GLY A 79 -20.06 11.35 -2.07
C GLY A 79 -21.48 11.81 -1.87
N TRP A 80 -21.75 13.05 -2.22
CA TRP A 80 -23.06 13.65 -2.18
C TRP A 80 -23.36 14.39 -3.49
N VAL A 81 -24.42 13.98 -4.17
CA VAL A 81 -24.93 14.66 -5.37
C VAL A 81 -25.92 15.73 -4.90
N VAL A 82 -25.45 16.96 -4.74
CA VAL A 82 -26.20 18.09 -4.21
C VAL A 82 -27.35 18.48 -5.13
N THR A 83 -27.15 18.42 -6.46
CA THR A 83 -28.20 18.69 -7.45
C THR A 83 -29.37 17.71 -7.40
N GLY A 84 -29.20 16.57 -6.74
CA GLY A 84 -30.32 15.66 -6.47
C GLY A 84 -31.28 16.15 -5.41
N GLU A 85 -30.96 17.21 -4.65
CA GLU A 85 -31.78 17.73 -3.56
C GLU A 85 -32.88 18.70 -4.06
N ASP A 86 -33.98 18.73 -3.34
CA ASP A 86 -35.14 19.56 -3.75
C ASP A 86 -34.85 21.06 -3.74
N PHE A 87 -33.96 21.51 -2.86
CA PHE A 87 -33.55 22.93 -2.80
C PHE A 87 -32.74 23.38 -4.00
N MET A 88 -32.09 22.44 -4.71
CA MET A 88 -31.29 22.73 -5.91
C MET A 88 -32.13 22.76 -7.19
N LYS A 89 -33.32 22.19 -7.18
CA LYS A 89 -34.22 22.13 -8.37
C LYS A 89 -34.65 23.51 -8.91
N SER A 90 -34.53 24.55 -8.09
CA SER A 90 -34.83 25.94 -8.50
C SER A 90 -33.64 26.65 -9.17
N LEU A 91 -32.46 26.03 -9.19
CA LEU A 91 -31.22 26.61 -9.75
C LEU A 91 -30.91 25.96 -11.11
N ASP A 92 -31.54 26.49 -12.17
CA ASP A 92 -31.39 25.96 -13.54
C ASP A 92 -29.98 26.14 -14.14
N VAL A 93 -29.13 26.94 -13.49
CA VAL A 93 -27.78 27.25 -14.00
C VAL A 93 -26.80 26.09 -13.71
N VAL A 94 -27.05 25.28 -12.69
CA VAL A 94 -26.15 24.17 -12.27
C VAL A 94 -26.78 22.84 -12.64
N SER A 95 -26.28 22.19 -13.69
CA SER A 95 -26.79 20.92 -14.17
C SER A 95 -26.33 19.73 -13.31
N HIS A 96 -25.13 19.80 -12.72
CA HIS A 96 -24.62 18.77 -11.83
C HIS A 96 -23.64 19.34 -10.81
N LEU A 97 -23.88 19.06 -9.53
CA LEU A 97 -22.97 19.37 -8.43
C LEU A 97 -22.84 18.14 -7.53
N LYS A 98 -21.60 17.62 -7.45
CA LYS A 98 -21.24 16.52 -6.57
C LYS A 98 -20.05 16.91 -5.70
N VAL A 99 -20.18 16.68 -4.40
CA VAL A 99 -19.09 16.81 -3.44
C VAL A 99 -18.62 15.42 -3.04
N ARG A 100 -17.31 15.24 -2.94
CA ARG A 100 -16.71 13.96 -2.55
C ARG A 100 -15.54 14.14 -1.61
N ALA A 101 -15.38 13.21 -0.70
CA ALA A 101 -14.23 13.12 0.19
C ALA A 101 -13.78 11.66 0.31
N SER A 102 -12.48 11.46 0.39
CA SER A 102 -11.91 10.15 0.66
C SER A 102 -10.68 10.26 1.57
N TRP A 103 -10.45 9.22 2.35
CA TRP A 103 -9.29 9.10 3.22
C TRP A 103 -8.88 7.64 3.29
N GLY A 104 -7.60 7.38 3.55
CA GLY A 104 -7.11 6.03 3.69
C GLY A 104 -5.65 5.93 4.07
N LEU A 105 -5.28 4.77 4.57
CA LEU A 105 -3.90 4.36 4.78
C LEU A 105 -3.39 3.61 3.55
N VAL A 106 -2.20 3.99 3.09
CA VAL A 106 -1.48 3.30 2.02
C VAL A 106 -0.20 2.74 2.60
N GLY A 107 0.07 1.47 2.34
CA GLY A 107 1.30 0.80 2.76
C GLY A 107 2.29 0.65 1.61
N ASN A 108 3.57 0.84 1.92
CA ASN A 108 4.68 0.52 1.03
C ASN A 108 5.61 -0.49 1.72
N ASP A 109 5.91 -1.58 1.02
CA ASP A 109 6.80 -2.66 1.49
C ASP A 109 8.19 -2.62 0.85
N ARG A 110 8.49 -1.57 0.05
CA ARG A 110 9.73 -1.48 -0.72
C ARG A 110 10.52 -0.23 -0.38
N TYR A 111 11.80 -0.40 -0.25
CA TYR A 111 12.77 0.66 -0.18
C TYR A 111 13.83 0.45 -1.27
N GLY A 112 13.63 1.06 -2.43
CA GLY A 112 14.47 0.82 -3.61
C GLY A 112 14.47 -0.65 -4.03
N ASP A 113 15.65 -1.21 -4.22
CA ASP A 113 15.86 -2.63 -4.56
C ASP A 113 16.22 -3.48 -3.33
N GLU A 114 16.22 -2.90 -2.14
CA GLU A 114 16.61 -3.62 -0.91
C GLU A 114 15.53 -4.61 -0.50
N ARG A 115 15.99 -5.78 -0.09
CA ARG A 115 15.18 -6.87 0.43
C ARG A 115 15.67 -7.27 1.80
N PHE A 116 14.78 -7.84 2.60
CA PHE A 116 15.13 -8.40 3.92
C PHE A 116 15.88 -7.43 4.84
N MET A 117 15.44 -6.17 4.85
CA MET A 117 16.06 -5.10 5.66
C MET A 117 16.10 -5.39 7.16
N TYR A 118 15.47 -6.47 7.61
CA TYR A 118 15.52 -6.94 8.98
C TYR A 118 16.72 -7.87 9.25
N LEU A 119 17.43 -8.32 8.20
CA LEU A 119 18.66 -9.11 8.33
C LEU A 119 19.85 -8.16 8.36
N SER A 120 20.68 -8.26 9.36
CA SER A 120 21.92 -7.48 9.43
C SER A 120 23.00 -8.21 8.64
N ASP A 121 23.52 -7.55 7.60
CA ASP A 121 24.80 -7.89 7.02
C ASP A 121 25.89 -7.32 7.91
N SER A 122 26.51 -8.18 8.70
CA SER A 122 27.36 -7.68 9.78
C SER A 122 28.69 -7.10 9.30
N TYR A 123 29.37 -7.78 8.37
CA TYR A 123 30.70 -7.38 7.91
C TYR A 123 30.95 -7.82 6.46
N ALA A 124 31.62 -6.95 5.71
CA ALA A 124 32.23 -7.32 4.41
C ALA A 124 33.77 -7.36 4.55
N PHE A 125 34.36 -8.25 3.79
CA PHE A 125 35.81 -8.29 3.66
C PHE A 125 36.24 -7.33 2.55
N GLY A 126 37.26 -6.50 2.84
CA GLY A 126 37.82 -5.59 1.86
C GLY A 126 38.95 -4.79 2.46
N GLY A 127 39.81 -4.30 1.59
CA GLY A 127 41.00 -3.63 1.99
C GLY A 127 41.85 -4.53 2.91
N GLY A 128 43.10 -4.57 2.78
CA GLY A 128 43.97 -5.35 3.65
C GLY A 128 45.19 -4.53 4.05
N TYR A 129 45.88 -5.00 5.03
CA TYR A 129 47.14 -4.40 5.46
C TYR A 129 48.29 -5.40 5.40
N ASN A 130 49.44 -4.96 4.90
CA ASN A 130 50.66 -5.74 4.89
C ASN A 130 51.38 -5.55 6.23
N PHE A 131 51.48 -6.63 6.97
CA PHE A 131 52.21 -6.61 8.24
C PHE A 131 53.66 -7.07 8.01
N GLY A 132 54.59 -6.34 8.61
CA GLY A 132 56.05 -6.63 8.51
C GLY A 132 56.70 -6.09 7.25
N THR A 133 57.89 -6.55 6.98
CA THR A 133 58.73 -6.12 5.84
C THR A 133 58.48 -6.84 4.55
N ASN A 134 57.69 -7.90 4.54
CA ASN A 134 57.36 -8.69 3.34
C ASN A 134 56.10 -8.17 2.64
N VAL A 135 56.24 -7.62 1.45
CA VAL A 135 55.20 -7.02 0.62
C VAL A 135 54.10 -8.02 0.19
N GLY A 136 54.26 -9.33 0.42
CA GLY A 136 53.29 -10.36 0.07
C GLY A 136 52.38 -10.86 1.21
N SER A 137 52.49 -10.30 2.42
CA SER A 137 51.76 -10.80 3.58
C SER A 137 50.48 -9.95 3.89
N ASN A 138 49.69 -9.72 2.85
CA ASN A 138 48.45 -9.00 3.04
C ASN A 138 47.46 -9.81 3.90
N LYS A 139 46.97 -9.20 4.96
CA LYS A 139 45.87 -9.73 5.79
C LYS A 139 44.58 -8.98 5.44
N PRO A 140 43.54 -9.69 4.99
CA PRO A 140 42.31 -9.04 4.65
C PRO A 140 41.71 -8.32 5.87
N GLY A 141 41.26 -7.10 5.63
CA GLY A 141 40.46 -6.32 6.60
C GLY A 141 39.01 -6.68 6.53
N ALA A 142 38.27 -6.27 7.55
CA ALA A 142 36.83 -6.32 7.56
C ALA A 142 36.29 -4.95 7.93
N TYR A 143 35.17 -4.57 7.38
CA TYR A 143 34.45 -3.35 7.74
C TYR A 143 32.99 -3.65 8.01
N GLU A 144 32.37 -2.87 8.88
CA GLU A 144 30.97 -2.99 9.22
C GLU A 144 30.12 -2.54 8.03
N MET A 145 29.16 -3.38 7.63
CA MET A 145 28.18 -3.04 6.62
C MET A 145 26.98 -2.33 7.22
N LYS A 146 26.02 -1.98 6.37
CA LYS A 146 24.76 -1.33 6.76
C LYS A 146 24.08 -2.13 7.86
N LYS A 147 23.82 -1.47 8.98
CA LYS A 147 23.07 -2.04 10.10
C LYS A 147 21.58 -1.97 9.79
N ASN A 148 20.98 -3.09 9.50
CA ASN A 148 19.55 -3.20 9.28
C ASN A 148 18.77 -3.29 10.60
N ASP A 149 17.52 -2.85 10.61
CA ASP A 149 16.66 -2.85 11.80
C ASP A 149 15.74 -4.09 11.77
N PRO A 150 15.83 -5.00 12.75
CA PRO A 150 14.93 -6.14 12.88
C PRO A 150 13.47 -5.75 13.14
N ASN A 151 13.23 -4.47 13.45
CA ASN A 151 11.91 -3.92 13.71
C ASN A 151 11.25 -3.27 12.49
N VAL A 152 11.93 -3.24 11.34
CA VAL A 152 11.35 -2.69 10.11
C VAL A 152 10.00 -3.33 9.78
N THR A 153 9.05 -2.49 9.40
CA THR A 153 7.69 -2.86 9.00
C THR A 153 7.22 -1.94 7.87
N TRP A 154 5.99 -2.09 7.45
CA TRP A 154 5.37 -1.28 6.41
C TRP A 154 5.56 0.22 6.66
N GLU A 155 6.04 0.93 5.66
CA GLU A 155 5.90 2.38 5.60
C GLU A 155 4.42 2.71 5.35
N THR A 156 3.85 3.61 6.13
CA THR A 156 2.44 3.98 6.03
C THR A 156 2.29 5.46 5.73
N ALA A 157 1.44 5.76 4.75
CA ALA A 157 1.04 7.13 4.43
C ALA A 157 -0.47 7.29 4.59
N PHE A 158 -0.89 8.29 5.36
CA PHE A 158 -2.28 8.70 5.43
C PHE A 158 -2.56 9.70 4.32
N LYS A 159 -3.54 9.37 3.48
CA LYS A 159 -3.95 10.21 2.35
C LYS A 159 -5.37 10.67 2.51
N GLN A 160 -5.61 11.94 2.17
CA GLN A 160 -6.93 12.56 2.11
C GLN A 160 -7.11 13.21 0.74
N ASN A 161 -8.33 13.16 0.23
CA ASN A 161 -8.70 13.79 -1.03
C ASN A 161 -10.10 14.37 -0.91
N TYR A 162 -10.28 15.60 -1.36
CA TYR A 162 -11.56 16.30 -1.42
C TYR A 162 -11.77 16.79 -2.84
N GLY A 163 -12.97 16.68 -3.34
CA GLY A 163 -13.29 17.07 -4.71
C GLY A 163 -14.70 17.61 -4.85
N ILE A 164 -14.86 18.49 -5.82
CA ILE A 164 -16.15 19.04 -6.25
C ILE A 164 -16.21 18.85 -7.77
N ASP A 165 -17.26 18.20 -8.23
CA ASP A 165 -17.55 18.03 -9.65
C ASP A 165 -18.75 18.95 -9.98
N LEU A 166 -18.54 19.93 -10.86
CA LEU A 166 -19.52 20.98 -11.20
C LEU A 166 -19.67 21.06 -12.71
N TYR A 167 -20.93 21.03 -13.19
CA TYR A 167 -21.29 21.23 -14.58
C TYR A 167 -22.41 22.28 -14.65
N PHE A 168 -22.36 23.13 -15.69
CA PHE A 168 -23.32 24.18 -15.98
C PHE A 168 -24.20 23.79 -17.17
#